data_3461dccba6b9a1c52bba558346f3073b
#
_entry.id   3461dccba6b9a1c52bba558346f3073b
#
_cell.length_a   1.000
_cell.length_b   1.000
_cell.length_c   1.000
_cell.angle_alpha   90.00
_cell.angle_beta   90.00
_cell.angle_gamma   90.00
#
_symmetry.space_group_name_H-M   'P 1'
#
loop_
_entity.id
_entity.type
_entity.pdbx_description
1 polymer ?
#
loop_
_entity_poly.entity_id
_entity_poly.type
_entity_poly.pdbx_seq_one_letter_code
_entity_poly.pdbx_strand_id
1 'polypeptide(L)'
;NICVIVPEIEQKCVASPSFLVIRLRDKSAILPEYIAWYLNLPTIQTTLALQARGTSIMSISKATLGELDIHIPSIDRQRQYVELAKLQRREQELYKAIAERRKQVLDYKMIKNT
;
A
#
# COMPACT_ATOMS: atom_id res chain seq x y z
N ASN A 1 -7.39 0.13 6.08
CA ASN A 1 -6.23 -0.68 6.48
C ASN A 1 -5.15 -0.64 5.42
N ILE A 2 -3.99 -0.13 5.77
CA ILE A 2 -2.87 0.05 4.86
C ILE A 2 -1.70 -0.80 5.32
N CYS A 3 -1.06 -1.48 4.39
CA CYS A 3 0.17 -2.22 4.65
C CYS A 3 1.37 -1.34 4.29
N VAL A 4 2.32 -1.25 5.22
CA VAL A 4 3.56 -0.49 5.01
C VAL A 4 4.76 -1.37 5.35
N ILE A 5 5.88 -1.07 4.70
CA ILE A 5 7.14 -1.75 4.97
C ILE A 5 7.87 -0.99 6.07
N VAL A 6 8.30 -1.73 7.10
CA VAL A 6 9.15 -1.17 8.13
C VAL A 6 10.60 -1.36 7.70
N PRO A 7 11.38 -0.29 7.56
CA PRO A 7 12.79 -0.40 7.23
C PRO A 7 13.57 -1.08 8.37
N GLU A 8 14.74 -1.61 8.05
CA GLU A 8 15.64 -2.12 9.07
C GLU A 8 16.07 -0.97 9.98
N ILE A 9 15.86 -1.15 11.28
CA ILE A 9 16.24 -0.18 12.31
C ILE A 9 17.18 -0.85 13.31
N GLU A 10 18.24 -0.14 13.68
CA GLU A 10 19.26 -0.62 14.63
C GLU A 10 18.71 -0.74 16.05
N GLN A 11 17.67 0.02 16.38
CA GLN A 11 17.05 0.01 17.71
C GLN A 11 15.90 -1.00 17.77
N LYS A 12 15.73 -1.62 18.93
CA LYS A 12 14.57 -2.48 19.18
C LYS A 12 13.31 -1.62 19.19
N CYS A 13 12.38 -1.94 18.28
CA CYS A 13 11.08 -1.31 18.23
C CYS A 13 9.99 -2.34 18.45
N VAL A 14 8.96 -1.94 19.18
CA VAL A 14 7.77 -2.76 19.44
C VAL A 14 6.59 -2.07 18.76
N ALA A 15 5.84 -2.84 17.96
CA ALA A 15 4.63 -2.34 17.35
C ALA A 15 3.53 -2.15 18.40
N SER A 16 2.75 -1.09 18.25
CA SER A 16 1.55 -0.87 19.04
C SER A 16 0.56 -2.04 18.86
N PRO A 17 -0.25 -2.41 19.87
CA PRO A 17 -1.29 -3.43 19.72
C PRO A 17 -2.29 -3.14 18.60
N SER A 18 -2.38 -1.89 18.13
CA SER A 18 -3.24 -1.51 17.00
C SER A 18 -2.75 -2.01 15.66
N PHE A 19 -1.53 -2.53 15.58
CA PHE A 19 -0.91 -3.01 14.33
C PHE A 19 -0.75 -4.52 14.34
N LEU A 20 -0.98 -5.14 13.18
CA LEU A 20 -0.58 -6.51 12.93
C LEU A 20 0.82 -6.50 12.29
N VAL A 21 1.72 -7.31 12.84
CA VAL A 21 3.09 -7.42 12.33
C VAL A 21 3.18 -8.67 11.46
N ILE A 22 3.61 -8.48 10.21
CA ILE A 22 3.86 -9.58 9.28
C ILE A 22 5.36 -9.72 9.10
N ARG A 23 5.87 -10.92 9.36
CA ARG A 23 7.29 -11.24 9.16
C ARG A 23 7.41 -12.32 8.10
N LEU A 24 8.30 -12.11 7.15
CA LEU A 24 8.57 -13.09 6.11
C LEU A 24 9.59 -14.11 6.62
N ARG A 25 9.25 -15.40 6.50
CA ARG A 25 10.16 -16.47 6.89
C ARG A 25 11.29 -16.66 5.90
N ASP A 26 10.98 -16.56 4.62
CA ASP A 26 11.93 -16.73 3.53
C ASP A 26 11.97 -15.47 2.65
N LYS A 27 12.93 -14.60 2.92
CA LYS A 27 13.13 -13.35 2.18
C LYS A 27 13.74 -13.58 0.79
N SER A 28 14.24 -14.78 0.51
CA SER A 28 14.76 -15.10 -0.83
C SER A 28 13.66 -15.45 -1.81
N ALA A 29 12.51 -15.91 -1.33
CA ALA A 29 11.38 -16.32 -2.15
C ALA A 29 10.29 -15.24 -2.25
N ILE A 30 10.24 -14.30 -1.31
CA ILE A 30 9.17 -13.30 -1.20
C ILE A 30 9.78 -11.93 -0.93
N LEU A 31 9.43 -10.95 -1.76
CA LEU A 31 9.83 -9.55 -1.54
C LEU A 31 8.84 -8.88 -0.59
N PRO A 32 9.32 -8.18 0.46
CA PRO A 32 8.44 -7.39 1.33
C PRO A 32 7.61 -6.36 0.55
N GLU A 33 8.21 -5.73 -0.45
CA GLU A 33 7.54 -4.75 -1.31
C GLU A 33 6.38 -5.37 -2.09
N TYR A 34 6.53 -6.62 -2.52
CA TYR A 34 5.47 -7.36 -3.20
C TYR A 34 4.28 -7.61 -2.26
N ILE A 35 4.54 -8.07 -1.04
CA ILE A 35 3.48 -8.30 -0.05
C ILE A 35 2.76 -7.01 0.31
N ALA A 36 3.48 -5.92 0.51
CA ALA A 36 2.87 -4.63 0.79
C ALA A 36 1.99 -4.15 -0.37
N TRP A 37 2.47 -4.27 -1.59
CA TRP A 37 1.69 -3.95 -2.78
C TRP A 37 0.44 -4.83 -2.90
N TYR A 38 0.60 -6.13 -2.73
CA TYR A 38 -0.49 -7.10 -2.83
C TYR A 38 -1.59 -6.83 -1.81
N LEU A 39 -1.22 -6.63 -0.56
CA LEU A 39 -2.19 -6.39 0.52
C LEU A 39 -2.89 -5.03 0.38
N ASN A 40 -2.30 -4.09 -0.35
CA ASN A 40 -2.90 -2.79 -0.61
C ASN A 40 -3.75 -2.75 -1.89
N LEU A 41 -3.83 -3.85 -2.65
CA LEU A 41 -4.70 -3.91 -3.83
C LEU A 41 -6.17 -3.70 -3.41
N PRO A 42 -6.94 -2.91 -4.18
CA PRO A 42 -8.35 -2.66 -3.85
C PRO A 42 -9.19 -3.92 -3.67
N THR A 43 -8.98 -4.93 -4.52
CA THR A 43 -9.67 -6.23 -4.43
C THR A 43 -9.37 -6.95 -3.13
N ILE A 44 -8.11 -6.94 -2.70
CA ILE A 44 -7.69 -7.58 -1.44
C ILE A 44 -8.23 -6.80 -0.25
N GLN A 45 -8.17 -5.47 -0.29
CA GLN A 45 -8.74 -4.61 0.76
C GLN A 45 -10.25 -4.82 0.89
N THR A 46 -10.96 -4.97 -0.20
CA THR A 46 -12.39 -5.28 -0.21
C THR A 46 -12.67 -6.64 0.43
N THR A 47 -11.89 -7.66 0.08
CA THR A 47 -12.02 -9.00 0.66
C THR A 47 -11.81 -8.98 2.17
N LEU A 48 -10.78 -8.29 2.63
CA LEU A 48 -10.50 -8.14 4.07
C LEU A 48 -11.60 -7.39 4.80
N ALA A 49 -12.14 -6.34 4.20
CA ALA A 49 -13.23 -5.56 4.78
C ALA A 49 -14.52 -6.38 4.90
N LEU A 50 -14.82 -7.22 3.90
CA LEU A 50 -15.98 -8.11 3.95
C LEU A 50 -15.87 -9.15 5.05
N GLN A 51 -14.69 -9.69 5.28
CA GLN A 51 -14.44 -10.66 6.35
C GLN A 51 -14.48 -10.02 7.73
N ALA A 52 -14.23 -8.72 7.83
CA ALA A 52 -14.33 -7.95 9.08
C ALA A 52 -15.76 -7.54 9.43
N ARG A 53 -16.75 -7.86 8.58
CA ARG A 53 -18.17 -7.56 8.83
C ARG A 53 -18.68 -8.27 10.06
N GLY A 54 -19.44 -7.54 10.90
CA GLY A 54 -20.02 -8.07 12.12
C GLY A 54 -19.23 -7.75 13.38
N THR A 55 -18.07 -7.14 13.24
CA THR A 55 -17.32 -6.59 14.37
C THR A 55 -17.65 -5.10 14.52
N SER A 56 -17.80 -4.65 15.75
CA SER A 56 -18.05 -3.23 16.04
C SER A 56 -16.86 -2.33 15.71
N ILE A 57 -15.69 -2.93 15.49
CA ILE A 57 -14.45 -2.24 15.15
C ILE A 57 -14.03 -2.74 13.77
N MET A 58 -13.88 -1.81 12.82
CA MET A 58 -13.42 -2.09 11.45
C MET A 58 -11.92 -2.41 11.43
N SER A 59 -11.52 -3.42 12.21
CA SER A 59 -10.14 -3.88 12.27
C SER A 59 -10.04 -5.31 11.74
N ILE A 60 -8.95 -5.60 11.05
CA ILE A 60 -8.65 -6.93 10.56
C ILE A 60 -8.06 -7.74 11.71
N SER A 61 -8.64 -8.91 12.00
CA SER A 61 -8.08 -9.81 12.99
C SER A 61 -6.91 -10.60 12.40
N LYS A 62 -6.04 -11.10 13.28
CA LYS A 62 -4.95 -11.99 12.90
C LYS A 62 -5.46 -13.24 12.18
N ALA A 63 -6.58 -13.80 12.66
CA ALA A 63 -7.20 -14.97 12.05
C ALA A 63 -7.69 -14.67 10.63
N THR A 64 -8.34 -13.52 10.41
CA THR A 64 -8.81 -13.09 9.09
C THR A 64 -7.66 -12.94 8.12
N LEU A 65 -6.59 -12.30 8.54
CA LEU A 65 -5.40 -12.13 7.70
C LEU A 65 -4.73 -13.48 7.41
N GLY A 66 -4.73 -14.40 8.37
CA GLY A 66 -4.16 -15.74 8.21
C GLY A 66 -4.93 -16.63 7.23
N GLU A 67 -6.22 -16.37 7.02
CA GLU A 67 -7.06 -17.09 6.05
C GLU A 67 -6.91 -16.60 4.62
N LEU A 68 -6.23 -15.47 4.42
CA LEU A 68 -6.04 -14.90 3.10
C LEU A 68 -5.03 -15.72 2.30
N ASP A 69 -5.47 -16.22 1.14
CA ASP A 69 -4.60 -16.91 0.18
C ASP A 69 -3.87 -15.87 -0.66
N ILE A 70 -2.55 -15.80 -0.50
CA ILE A 70 -1.71 -14.88 -1.24
C ILE A 70 -1.01 -15.64 -2.37
N HIS A 71 -1.24 -15.18 -3.60
CA HIS A 71 -0.51 -15.72 -4.74
C HIS A 71 0.92 -15.21 -4.76
N ILE A 72 1.88 -16.15 -4.71
CA ILE A 72 3.31 -15.85 -4.71
C ILE A 72 3.93 -16.35 -6.02
N PRO A 73 4.11 -15.47 -7.01
CA PRO A 73 4.79 -15.85 -8.25
C PRO A 73 6.32 -15.94 -8.03
N SER A 74 7.04 -16.24 -9.11
CA SER A 74 8.50 -16.23 -9.05
C SER A 74 9.03 -14.88 -8.57
N ILE A 75 10.24 -14.90 -7.98
CA ILE A 75 10.87 -13.66 -7.47
C ILE A 75 11.05 -12.63 -8.58
N ASP A 76 11.33 -13.04 -9.79
CA ASP A 76 11.51 -12.14 -10.93
C ASP A 76 10.18 -11.46 -11.29
N ARG A 77 9.07 -12.19 -11.26
CA ARG A 77 7.75 -11.61 -11.49
C ARG A 77 7.35 -10.66 -10.37
N GLN A 78 7.68 -10.99 -9.14
CA GLN A 78 7.45 -10.08 -8.00
C GLN A 78 8.18 -8.76 -8.23
N ARG A 79 9.44 -8.79 -8.66
CA ARG A 79 10.21 -7.58 -8.97
C ARG A 79 9.56 -6.76 -10.07
N GLN A 80 9.06 -7.42 -11.12
CA GLN A 80 8.36 -6.74 -12.21
C GLN A 80 7.11 -6.02 -11.71
N TYR A 81 6.28 -6.68 -10.89
CA TYR A 81 5.07 -6.07 -10.33
C TYR A 81 5.41 -4.89 -9.43
N VAL A 82 6.43 -5.01 -8.60
CA VAL A 82 6.89 -3.93 -7.73
C VAL A 82 7.35 -2.72 -8.54
N GLU A 83 8.13 -2.95 -9.60
CA GLU A 83 8.59 -1.87 -10.48
C GLU A 83 7.44 -1.19 -11.21
N LEU A 84 6.49 -1.96 -11.75
CA LEU A 84 5.31 -1.41 -12.39
C LEU A 84 4.47 -0.58 -11.41
N ALA A 85 4.32 -1.04 -10.18
CA ALA A 85 3.60 -0.30 -9.14
C ALA A 85 4.27 1.03 -8.80
N LYS A 86 5.60 1.05 -8.74
CA LYS A 86 6.38 2.28 -8.52
C LYS A 86 6.20 3.27 -9.66
N LEU A 87 6.25 2.79 -10.91
CA LEU A 87 6.05 3.62 -12.09
C LEU A 87 4.64 4.21 -12.13
N GLN A 88 3.63 3.40 -11.81
CA GLN A 88 2.24 3.86 -11.76
C GLN A 88 2.06 4.93 -10.69
N ARG A 89 2.62 4.76 -9.52
CA ARG A 89 2.59 5.76 -8.44
C ARG A 89 3.25 7.06 -8.89
N ARG A 90 4.42 6.96 -9.53
CA ARG A 90 5.14 8.12 -10.05
C ARG A 90 4.32 8.87 -11.09
N GLU A 91 3.68 8.16 -12.00
CA GLU A 91 2.79 8.73 -13.00
C GLU A 91 1.63 9.50 -12.35
N GLN A 92 0.97 8.89 -11.35
CA GLN A 92 -0.13 9.54 -10.62
C GLN A 92 0.32 10.81 -9.90
N GLU A 93 1.50 10.79 -9.28
CA GLU A 93 2.08 11.96 -8.62
C GLU A 93 2.35 13.09 -9.62
N LEU A 94 2.87 12.76 -10.81
CA LEU A 94 3.13 13.72 -11.87
C LEU A 94 1.84 14.31 -12.41
N TYR A 95 0.80 13.52 -12.66
CA TYR A 95 -0.50 14.02 -13.10
C TYR A 95 -1.11 14.97 -12.07
N LYS A 96 -1.03 14.62 -10.81
CA LYS A 96 -1.51 15.46 -9.72
C LYS A 96 -0.77 16.79 -9.68
N ALA A 97 0.56 16.77 -9.81
CA ALA A 97 1.39 17.97 -9.83
C ALA A 97 1.06 18.85 -11.02
N ILE A 98 0.84 18.27 -12.21
CA ILE A 98 0.42 19.02 -13.42
C ILE A 98 -0.94 19.66 -13.20
N ALA A 99 -1.90 18.93 -12.65
CA ALA A 99 -3.25 19.47 -12.39
C ALA A 99 -3.21 20.66 -11.42
N GLU A 100 -2.43 20.55 -10.35
CA GLU A 100 -2.25 21.65 -9.38
C GLU A 100 -1.58 22.87 -10.03
N ARG A 101 -0.57 22.64 -10.86
CA ARG A 101 0.13 23.72 -11.58
C ARG A 101 -0.81 24.46 -12.54
N ARG A 102 -1.61 23.71 -13.29
CA ARG A 102 -2.60 24.30 -14.20
C ARG A 102 -3.62 25.16 -13.46
N LYS A 103 -4.08 24.68 -12.31
CA LYS A 103 -4.99 25.42 -11.46
C LYS A 103 -4.38 26.73 -10.98
N GLN A 104 -3.14 26.68 -10.50
CA GLN A 104 -2.42 27.87 -10.05
C GLN A 104 -2.27 28.91 -11.16
N VAL A 105 -1.92 28.47 -12.36
CA VAL A 105 -1.78 29.35 -13.52
C VAL A 105 -3.12 29.99 -13.88
N LEU A 106 -4.20 29.23 -13.88
CA LEU A 106 -5.55 29.74 -14.17
C LEU A 106 -5.98 30.76 -13.13
N ASP A 107 -5.83 30.44 -11.85
CA ASP A 107 -6.18 31.33 -10.74
C ASP A 107 -5.40 32.66 -10.83
N TYR A 108 -4.11 32.59 -11.14
CA TYR A 108 -3.28 33.79 -11.34
C TYR A 108 -3.78 34.67 -12.50
N LYS A 109 -4.10 34.05 -13.64
CA LYS A 109 -4.63 34.76 -14.78
C LYS A 109 -5.97 35.42 -14.49
N MET A 110 -6.84 34.74 -13.77
CA MET A 110 -8.15 35.28 -13.39
C MET A 110 -8.02 36.49 -12.46
N ILE A 111 -7.13 36.43 -11.48
CA ILE A 111 -6.86 37.53 -10.54
C ILE A 111 -6.27 38.73 -11.30
N LYS A 112 -5.34 38.48 -12.21
CA LYS A 112 -4.67 39.56 -12.98
C LYS A 112 -5.59 40.26 -13.94
N ASN A 113 -6.64 39.58 -14.45
CA ASN A 113 -7.58 40.12 -15.42
C ASN A 113 -8.84 40.76 -14.80
N THR A 114 -8.93 40.75 -13.50
CA THR A 114 -9.95 41.49 -12.76
C THR A 114 -9.38 42.84 -12.29
#